data_7675054b315f9599db7d5fc922ea865b
#
_entry.id   7675054b315f9599db7d5fc922ea865b
#
_cell.length_a   1.000
_cell.length_b   1.000
_cell.length_c   1.000
_cell.angle_alpha   90.00
_cell.angle_beta   90.00
_cell.angle_gamma   90.00
#
_symmetry.space_group_name_H-M   'P 1'
#
loop_
_entity.id
_entity.type
_entity.pdbx_description
1 polymer ?
#
loop_
_entity_poly.entity_id
_entity_poly.type
_entity_poly.pdbx_seq_one_letter_code
_entity_poly.pdbx_strand_id
1 'polypeptide(L)'
;TAEKFLRYVNMWDKKDSYPGMLSGGQKQRIAIARGLAMNPELLLFDEPTSALDPETIGDVLAVMQNLAKGGMNMVVVTHEMGFARSVADRIIFMAEGQVLVDTTDVDGFFDNPTEPRAVQFLSKIIDHNSDRVQVDA
;
A
#
# COMPACT_ATOMS: atom_id res chain seq x y z
N THR A 1 13.57 20.08 1.98
CA THR A 1 14.32 19.84 3.21
C THR A 1 13.90 18.55 3.89
N ALA A 2 14.77 17.96 4.69
CA ALA A 2 14.46 16.74 5.43
C ALA A 2 13.25 16.91 6.36
N GLU A 3 13.12 18.07 7.01
CA GLU A 3 11.98 18.40 7.87
C GLU A 3 10.65 18.27 7.14
N LYS A 4 10.52 18.83 5.95
CA LYS A 4 9.30 18.77 5.13
C LYS A 4 8.85 17.33 4.93
N PHE A 5 9.76 16.44 4.54
CA PHE A 5 9.43 15.06 4.24
C PHE A 5 9.17 14.23 5.49
N LEU A 6 9.91 14.46 6.58
CA LEU A 6 9.65 13.79 7.86
C LEU A 6 8.30 14.21 8.45
N ARG A 7 7.92 15.47 8.33
CA ARG A 7 6.58 15.92 8.73
C ARG A 7 5.48 15.31 7.87
N TYR A 8 5.71 15.19 6.58
CA TYR A 8 4.75 14.59 5.67
C TYR A 8 4.40 13.14 6.04
N VAL A 9 5.39 12.37 6.50
CA VAL A 9 5.19 10.99 6.92
C VAL A 9 4.94 10.85 8.43
N ASN A 10 4.72 11.96 9.16
CA ASN A 10 4.49 12.01 10.61
C ASN A 10 5.64 11.43 11.44
N MET A 11 6.88 11.69 11.04
CA MET A 11 8.09 11.18 11.70
C MET A 11 9.04 12.27 12.20
N TRP A 12 8.61 13.54 12.20
CA TRP A 12 9.47 14.63 12.66
C TRP A 12 9.86 14.53 14.13
N ASP A 13 8.96 14.06 14.98
CA ASP A 13 9.20 13.82 16.41
C ASP A 13 10.27 12.74 16.69
N LYS A 14 10.55 11.88 15.70
CA LYS A 14 11.55 10.82 15.77
C LYS A 14 12.85 11.14 15.01
N LYS A 15 13.05 12.39 14.59
CA LYS A 15 14.19 12.81 13.77
C LYS A 15 15.58 12.49 14.37
N ASP A 16 15.66 12.46 15.69
CA ASP A 16 16.90 12.19 16.43
C ASP A 16 17.01 10.74 16.91
N SER A 17 16.04 9.89 16.58
CA SER A 17 16.04 8.48 16.96
C SER A 17 16.94 7.65 16.06
N TYR A 18 17.65 6.67 16.64
CA TYR A 18 18.40 5.69 15.87
C TYR A 18 17.46 4.68 15.20
N PRO A 19 17.82 4.16 14.00
CA PRO A 19 16.97 3.20 13.30
C PRO A 19 16.56 1.97 14.12
N GLY A 20 17.44 1.48 15.00
CA GLY A 20 17.14 0.33 15.86
C GLY A 20 16.04 0.57 16.89
N MET A 21 15.70 1.84 17.17
CA MET A 21 14.66 2.24 18.12
C MET A 21 13.29 2.44 17.46
N LEU A 22 13.20 2.29 16.14
CA LEU A 22 11.98 2.52 15.37
C LEU A 22 11.25 1.21 15.11
N SER A 23 9.91 1.26 15.10
CA SER A 23 9.09 0.13 14.64
C SER A 23 9.25 -0.11 13.14
N GLY A 24 8.80 -1.27 12.66
CA GLY A 24 8.81 -1.57 11.22
C GLY A 24 8.04 -0.55 10.39
N GLY A 25 6.84 -0.16 10.84
CA GLY A 25 6.04 0.87 10.17
C GLY A 25 6.68 2.25 10.17
N GLN A 26 7.34 2.62 11.28
CA GLN A 26 8.11 3.87 11.36
C GLN A 26 9.29 3.87 10.38
N LYS A 27 10.05 2.78 10.31
CA LYS A 27 11.13 2.61 9.33
C LYS A 27 10.61 2.72 7.90
N GLN A 28 9.46 2.12 7.62
CA GLN A 28 8.83 2.17 6.29
C GLN A 28 8.42 3.58 5.92
N ARG A 29 7.83 4.35 6.83
CA ARG A 29 7.47 5.75 6.59
C ARG A 29 8.71 6.61 6.32
N ILE A 30 9.82 6.37 7.03
CA ILE A 30 11.09 7.05 6.75
C ILE A 30 11.66 6.67 5.40
N ALA A 31 11.54 5.40 4.99
CA ALA A 31 11.94 4.97 3.65
C ALA A 31 11.15 5.70 2.55
N ILE A 32 9.86 5.92 2.76
CA ILE A 32 9.02 6.73 1.86
C ILE A 32 9.52 8.19 1.82
N ALA A 33 9.79 8.79 2.97
CA ALA A 33 10.33 10.15 3.04
C ALA A 33 11.65 10.28 2.29
N ARG A 34 12.53 9.29 2.42
CA ARG A 34 13.80 9.23 1.68
C ARG A 34 13.57 9.17 0.17
N GLY A 35 12.62 8.37 -0.29
CA GLY A 35 12.25 8.30 -1.70
C GLY A 35 11.73 9.65 -2.22
N LEU A 36 10.86 10.31 -1.46
CA LEU A 36 10.32 11.62 -1.80
C LEU A 36 11.40 12.71 -1.86
N ALA A 37 12.42 12.63 -1.03
CA ALA A 37 13.52 13.60 -1.01
C ALA A 37 14.34 13.62 -2.30
N MET A 38 14.28 12.55 -3.08
CA MET A 38 14.89 12.47 -4.41
C MET A 38 14.11 13.25 -5.49
N ASN A 39 12.96 13.81 -5.14
CA ASN A 39 12.05 14.49 -6.06
C ASN A 39 11.70 13.62 -7.30
N PRO A 40 11.18 12.39 -7.09
CA PRO A 40 10.94 11.46 -8.18
C PRO A 40 9.73 11.83 -9.02
N GLU A 41 9.76 11.47 -10.30
CA GLU A 41 8.58 11.53 -11.17
C GLU A 41 7.65 10.34 -10.96
N LEU A 42 8.20 9.23 -10.46
CA LEU A 42 7.48 7.96 -10.22
C LEU A 42 8.06 7.28 -8.98
N LEU A 43 7.20 6.84 -8.08
CA LEU A 43 7.56 5.98 -6.94
C LEU A 43 7.14 4.53 -7.19
N LEU A 44 8.04 3.62 -6.87
CA LEU A 44 7.79 2.18 -6.94
C LEU A 44 7.71 1.60 -5.52
N PHE A 45 6.62 0.91 -5.22
CA PHE A 45 6.43 0.20 -3.96
C PHE A 45 6.28 -1.29 -4.23
N ASP A 46 7.13 -2.09 -3.60
CA ASP A 46 7.06 -3.55 -3.69
C ASP A 46 6.66 -4.12 -2.33
N GLU A 47 5.39 -4.48 -2.20
CA GLU A 47 4.80 -5.02 -0.97
C GLU A 47 5.16 -4.22 0.29
N PRO A 48 4.84 -2.91 0.35
CA PRO A 48 5.33 -2.02 1.41
C PRO A 48 4.84 -2.37 2.82
N THR A 49 3.80 -3.20 2.96
CA THR A 49 3.21 -3.56 4.24
C THR A 49 3.37 -5.04 4.61
N SER A 50 4.01 -5.86 3.75
CA SER A 50 4.05 -7.32 3.91
C SER A 50 4.75 -7.81 5.18
N ALA A 51 5.74 -7.06 5.68
CA ALA A 51 6.53 -7.40 6.87
C ALA A 51 6.11 -6.62 8.12
N LEU A 52 4.95 -5.93 8.08
CA LEU A 52 4.48 -5.09 9.17
C LEU A 52 3.41 -5.78 10.01
N ASP A 53 3.36 -5.43 11.29
CA ASP A 53 2.26 -5.78 12.17
C ASP A 53 0.95 -5.14 11.70
N PRO A 54 -0.20 -5.80 11.87
CA PRO A 54 -1.49 -5.23 11.48
C PRO A 54 -1.78 -3.84 12.03
N GLU A 55 -1.30 -3.53 13.24
CA GLU A 55 -1.47 -2.22 13.88
C GLU A 55 -0.74 -1.09 13.16
N THR A 56 0.38 -1.39 12.49
CA THR A 56 1.23 -0.39 11.84
C THR A 56 0.94 -0.24 10.34
N ILE A 57 0.25 -1.19 9.73
CA ILE A 57 -0.11 -1.18 8.30
C ILE A 57 -0.92 0.08 7.96
N GLY A 58 -1.90 0.42 8.78
CA GLY A 58 -2.79 1.56 8.56
C GLY A 58 -2.06 2.89 8.41
N ASP A 59 -1.04 3.13 9.23
CA ASP A 59 -0.25 4.37 9.18
C ASP A 59 0.53 4.50 7.86
N VAL A 60 1.12 3.40 7.40
CA VAL A 60 1.86 3.38 6.12
C VAL A 60 0.90 3.57 4.95
N LEU A 61 -0.23 2.88 4.93
CA LEU A 61 -1.23 3.03 3.88
C LEU A 61 -1.83 4.44 3.84
N ALA A 62 -2.02 5.08 5.00
CA ALA A 62 -2.50 6.46 5.07
C ALA A 62 -1.53 7.44 4.38
N VAL A 63 -0.23 7.29 4.61
CA VAL A 63 0.80 8.08 3.92
C VAL A 63 0.73 7.87 2.41
N MET A 64 0.62 6.61 1.97
CA MET A 64 0.52 6.29 0.54
C MET A 64 -0.76 6.82 -0.10
N GLN A 65 -1.89 6.77 0.62
CA GLN A 65 -3.15 7.38 0.16
C GLN A 65 -3.02 8.89 -0.02
N ASN A 66 -2.36 9.57 0.91
CA ASN A 66 -2.12 11.01 0.80
C ASN A 66 -1.23 11.35 -0.40
N LEU A 67 -0.21 10.53 -0.69
CA LEU A 67 0.62 10.69 -1.89
C LEU A 67 -0.21 10.55 -3.16
N ALA A 68 -1.07 9.56 -3.24
CA ALA A 68 -1.95 9.35 -4.38
C ALA A 68 -2.91 10.53 -4.60
N LYS A 69 -3.53 11.02 -3.53
CA LYS A 69 -4.40 12.20 -3.58
C LYS A 69 -3.66 13.47 -3.99
N GLY A 70 -2.39 13.57 -3.64
CA GLY A 70 -1.52 14.68 -4.04
C GLY A 70 -1.02 14.61 -5.48
N GLY A 71 -1.39 13.58 -6.25
CA GLY A 71 -1.04 13.44 -7.66
C GLY A 71 0.31 12.78 -7.92
N MET A 72 0.92 12.14 -6.92
CA MET A 72 2.15 11.38 -7.11
C MET A 72 1.90 10.15 -7.99
N ASN A 73 2.69 9.99 -9.04
CA ASN A 73 2.66 8.77 -9.85
C ASN A 73 3.30 7.62 -9.08
N MET A 74 2.58 6.51 -8.98
CA MET A 74 3.03 5.34 -8.22
C MET A 74 2.71 4.05 -8.95
N VAL A 75 3.62 3.09 -8.87
CA VAL A 75 3.35 1.68 -9.15
C VAL A 75 3.47 0.93 -7.83
N VAL A 76 2.43 0.23 -7.42
CA VAL A 76 2.37 -0.44 -6.13
C VAL A 76 2.06 -1.92 -6.33
N VAL A 77 2.96 -2.78 -5.88
CA VAL A 77 2.70 -4.21 -5.75
C VAL A 77 2.20 -4.46 -4.34
N THR A 78 0.99 -4.95 -4.19
CA THR A 78 0.37 -5.11 -2.87
C THR A 78 -0.69 -6.21 -2.85
N HIS A 79 -0.89 -6.78 -1.66
CA HIS A 79 -2.04 -7.63 -1.33
C HIS A 79 -3.13 -6.86 -0.56
N GLU A 80 -2.93 -5.57 -0.30
CA GLU A 80 -3.88 -4.71 0.41
C GLU A 80 -4.98 -4.24 -0.56
N MET A 81 -6.03 -5.04 -0.69
CA MET A 81 -7.06 -4.83 -1.71
C MET A 81 -7.95 -3.62 -1.43
N GLY A 82 -8.25 -3.32 -0.18
CA GLY A 82 -8.98 -2.11 0.18
C GLY A 82 -8.22 -0.84 -0.21
N PHE A 83 -6.92 -0.82 0.04
CA PHE A 83 -6.04 0.27 -0.40
C PHE A 83 -6.02 0.38 -1.93
N ALA A 84 -5.76 -0.73 -2.62
CA ALA A 84 -5.72 -0.76 -4.08
C ALA A 84 -7.01 -0.20 -4.69
N ARG A 85 -8.17 -0.66 -4.21
CA ARG A 85 -9.47 -0.17 -4.68
C ARG A 85 -9.64 1.34 -4.46
N SER A 86 -9.17 1.85 -3.32
CA SER A 86 -9.39 3.26 -2.96
C SER A 86 -8.53 4.25 -3.74
N VAL A 87 -7.37 3.83 -4.26
CA VAL A 87 -6.38 4.75 -4.86
C VAL A 87 -6.02 4.44 -6.30
N ALA A 88 -6.22 3.21 -6.78
CA ALA A 88 -5.76 2.82 -8.10
C ALA A 88 -6.58 3.45 -9.21
N ASP A 89 -5.90 3.89 -10.26
CA ASP A 89 -6.50 4.30 -11.55
C ASP A 89 -6.44 3.15 -12.57
N ARG A 90 -5.58 2.18 -12.30
CA ARG A 90 -5.37 1.01 -13.17
C ARG A 90 -4.95 -0.18 -12.33
N ILE A 91 -5.55 -1.33 -12.60
CA ILE A 91 -5.23 -2.60 -11.95
C ILE A 91 -4.56 -3.53 -12.96
N ILE A 92 -3.44 -4.11 -12.56
CA ILE A 92 -2.76 -5.17 -13.29
C ILE A 92 -2.70 -6.39 -12.37
N PHE A 93 -3.39 -7.45 -12.75
CA PHE A 93 -3.36 -8.71 -12.01
C PHE A 93 -2.43 -9.70 -12.72
N MET A 94 -1.47 -10.20 -11.96
CA MET A 94 -0.45 -11.12 -12.46
C MET A 94 -0.49 -12.45 -11.72
N ALA A 95 -0.31 -13.53 -12.46
CA ALA A 95 -0.11 -14.86 -11.89
C ALA A 95 0.81 -15.67 -12.82
N GLU A 96 1.66 -16.50 -12.23
CA GLU A 96 2.58 -17.40 -12.94
C GLU A 96 3.43 -16.68 -14.00
N GLY A 97 3.89 -15.48 -13.68
CA GLY A 97 4.72 -14.67 -14.58
C GLY A 97 3.98 -14.04 -15.75
N GLN A 98 2.65 -14.07 -15.75
CA GLN A 98 1.82 -13.54 -16.83
C GLN A 98 0.88 -12.46 -16.31
N VAL A 99 0.61 -11.46 -17.15
CA VAL A 99 -0.45 -10.49 -16.95
C VAL A 99 -1.77 -11.11 -17.38
N LEU A 100 -2.66 -11.32 -16.42
CA LEU A 100 -3.97 -11.93 -16.67
C LEU A 100 -5.09 -10.90 -16.82
N VAL A 101 -4.98 -9.77 -16.11
CA VAL A 101 -5.91 -8.64 -16.20
C VAL A 101 -5.11 -7.34 -16.27
N ASP A 102 -5.55 -6.44 -17.12
CA ASP A 102 -5.05 -5.07 -17.21
C ASP A 102 -6.26 -4.18 -17.51
N THR A 103 -6.72 -3.43 -16.51
CA THR A 103 -7.96 -2.67 -16.62
C THR A 103 -7.90 -1.34 -15.90
N THR A 104 -8.59 -0.35 -16.42
CA THR A 104 -8.88 0.93 -15.78
C THR A 104 -10.25 0.93 -15.09
N ASP A 105 -11.06 -0.09 -15.29
CA ASP A 105 -12.32 -0.30 -14.56
C ASP A 105 -12.02 -0.96 -13.20
N VAL A 106 -11.58 -0.15 -12.25
CA VAL A 106 -11.15 -0.62 -10.92
C VAL A 106 -12.32 -1.24 -10.17
N ASP A 107 -13.47 -0.59 -10.13
CA ASP A 107 -14.65 -1.10 -9.44
C ASP A 107 -15.14 -2.41 -10.05
N GLY A 108 -15.14 -2.52 -11.37
CA GLY A 108 -15.50 -3.75 -12.07
C GLY A 108 -14.56 -4.91 -11.75
N PHE A 109 -13.27 -4.66 -11.61
CA PHE A 109 -12.31 -5.69 -11.20
C PHE A 109 -12.64 -6.29 -9.82
N PHE A 110 -13.04 -5.46 -8.86
CA PHE A 110 -13.36 -5.90 -7.50
C PHE A 110 -14.79 -6.46 -7.37
N ASP A 111 -15.77 -5.81 -7.98
CA ASP A 111 -17.19 -6.15 -7.82
C ASP A 111 -17.65 -7.26 -8.76
N ASN A 112 -17.06 -7.35 -9.95
CA ASN A 112 -17.46 -8.32 -10.97
C ASN A 112 -16.25 -8.86 -11.75
N PRO A 113 -15.30 -9.51 -11.07
CA PRO A 113 -14.13 -10.08 -11.74
C PRO A 113 -14.54 -11.25 -12.63
N THR A 114 -13.98 -11.30 -13.83
CA THR A 114 -14.28 -12.34 -14.85
C THR A 114 -13.13 -13.33 -15.06
N GLU A 115 -11.89 -12.93 -14.75
CA GLU A 115 -10.74 -13.81 -14.86
C GLU A 115 -10.73 -14.82 -13.71
N PRO A 116 -10.69 -16.16 -13.97
CA PRO A 116 -10.84 -17.17 -12.92
C PRO A 116 -9.82 -17.09 -11.77
N ARG A 117 -8.58 -16.76 -12.06
CA ARG A 117 -7.53 -16.62 -11.06
C ARG A 117 -7.75 -15.38 -10.17
N ALA A 118 -8.26 -14.29 -10.76
CA ALA A 118 -8.62 -13.08 -10.01
C ALA A 118 -9.82 -13.34 -9.09
N VAL A 119 -10.85 -14.05 -9.58
CA VAL A 119 -11.99 -14.47 -8.77
C VAL A 119 -11.53 -15.29 -7.56
N GLN A 120 -10.68 -16.27 -7.77
CA GLN A 120 -10.14 -17.12 -6.70
C GLN A 120 -9.33 -16.33 -5.68
N PHE A 121 -8.48 -15.41 -6.15
CA PHE A 121 -7.64 -14.57 -5.30
C PHE A 121 -8.48 -13.63 -4.42
N LEU A 122 -9.44 -12.93 -5.01
CA LEU A 122 -10.30 -11.99 -4.28
C LEU A 122 -11.20 -12.70 -3.27
N SER A 123 -11.72 -13.88 -3.59
CA SER A 123 -12.54 -14.65 -2.64
C SER A 123 -11.75 -15.07 -1.40
N LYS A 124 -10.50 -15.50 -1.55
CA LYS A 124 -9.63 -15.85 -0.41
C LYS A 124 -9.34 -14.66 0.51
N ILE A 125 -9.18 -13.47 -0.04
CA ILE A 125 -8.93 -12.26 0.75
C ILE A 125 -10.16 -11.85 1.53
N ILE A 126 -11.36 -11.95 0.95
CA ILE A 126 -12.62 -11.66 1.63
C ILE A 126 -12.83 -12.63 2.81
N ASP A 127 -12.58 -13.92 2.63
CA ASP A 127 -12.70 -14.92 3.69
C ASP A 127 -11.75 -14.60 4.86
N HIS A 128 -10.49 -14.25 4.59
CA HIS A 128 -9.55 -13.85 5.64
C HIS A 128 -9.96 -12.59 6.39
N ASN A 129 -10.60 -11.64 5.74
CA ASN A 129 -11.09 -10.44 6.40
C ASN A 129 -12.33 -10.72 7.26
N SER A 130 -13.16 -11.66 6.86
CA SER A 130 -14.33 -12.11 7.64
C SER A 130 -13.92 -12.80 8.95
N ASP A 131 -12.87 -13.61 8.91
CA ASP A 131 -12.33 -14.28 10.10
C ASP A 131 -11.72 -13.30 11.11
N ARG A 132 -11.15 -12.17 10.64
CA ARG A 132 -10.63 -11.10 11.51
C ARG A 132 -11.72 -10.31 12.23
N VAL A 133 -12.88 -10.14 11.61
CA VAL A 133 -14.02 -9.43 12.22
C VAL A 133 -14.70 -10.27 13.30
N GLN A 134 -14.60 -11.60 13.26
CA GLN A 134 -15.18 -12.47 14.28
C GLN A 134 -14.35 -12.59 15.57
N VAL A 135 -13.10 -12.16 15.57
CA VAL A 135 -12.21 -12.21 16.75
C VAL A 135 -12.42 -11.00 17.67
N ASP A 136 -12.97 -9.90 17.15
CA ASP A 136 -13.21 -8.65 17.90
C ASP A 136 -14.66 -8.53 18.43
N ALA A 137 -15.42 -9.58 18.38
CA ALA A 137 -16.80 -9.61 18.88
C ALA A 137 -16.92 -10.35 20.22
#